data_247c13e554f667780e89b07c11e8613b
#
_entry.id   247c13e554f667780e89b07c11e8613b
#
_cell.length_a   1.000
_cell.length_b   1.000
_cell.length_c   1.000
_cell.angle_alpha   90.00
_cell.angle_beta   90.00
_cell.angle_gamma   90.00
#
_symmetry.space_group_name_H-M   'P 1'
#
loop_
_entity.id
_entity.type
_entity.pdbx_description
1 polymer ?
#
loop_
_entity_poly.entity_id
_entity_poly.type
_entity_poly.pdbx_seq_one_letter_code
_entity_poly.pdbx_strand_id
1 'polypeptide(L)'
;MLRPLGIAVAISCLAISAAWAGPPYLSDDPEPTDYQHYEIYLFGNGEWSNHAMAGETGIDFNYGAAPDLQLTAVLPLAYDGEGHRGLGNVELAAKYRFLHQDADGWDVSFFPRVFLPSASPDVGGQHAALLLPLWAEKDFGTWSLFGGGGCVLNHGGDDRNYCLAGAALTHAITSDLRLGVEVFHQSADALDSKASTSFGAGLTYDLSEHYHLLAYWGPGIQNVRKTARADWYSALLFTF
;
A
#
# COMPACT_ATOMS: atom_id res chain seq x y z
N MET A 1 -57.78 16.95 31.50
CA MET A 1 -57.30 16.20 30.30
C MET A 1 -55.91 16.69 29.93
N LEU A 2 -54.86 16.02 30.40
CA LEU A 2 -53.46 16.32 30.10
C LEU A 2 -53.03 15.41 28.95
N ARG A 3 -52.59 15.99 27.84
CA ARG A 3 -51.99 15.27 26.70
C ARG A 3 -50.50 14.98 27.02
N PRO A 4 -49.99 13.77 26.81
CA PRO A 4 -48.55 13.51 26.92
C PRO A 4 -47.83 14.05 25.70
N LEU A 5 -46.77 14.85 25.94
CA LEU A 5 -45.78 15.23 24.96
C LEU A 5 -44.87 14.00 24.69
N GLY A 6 -45.00 13.45 23.50
CA GLY A 6 -44.05 12.43 23.03
C GLY A 6 -42.77 13.08 22.61
N ILE A 7 -41.67 12.78 23.32
CA ILE A 7 -40.30 13.14 22.91
C ILE A 7 -39.86 12.11 21.86
N ALA A 8 -39.80 12.53 20.59
CA ALA A 8 -39.18 11.76 19.53
C ALA A 8 -37.66 11.88 19.69
N VAL A 9 -36.99 10.81 20.13
CA VAL A 9 -35.54 10.69 20.11
C VAL A 9 -35.15 10.37 18.66
N ALA A 10 -34.61 11.35 17.97
CA ALA A 10 -33.96 11.14 16.69
C ALA A 10 -32.66 10.39 16.93
N ILE A 11 -32.63 9.09 16.59
CA ILE A 11 -31.41 8.30 16.51
C ILE A 11 -30.70 8.75 15.21
N SER A 12 -29.74 9.65 15.33
CA SER A 12 -28.80 9.93 14.25
C SER A 12 -27.96 8.66 14.05
N CYS A 13 -28.22 7.92 12.98
CA CYS A 13 -27.26 6.95 12.47
C CYS A 13 -26.01 7.74 12.08
N LEU A 14 -24.98 7.70 12.93
CA LEU A 14 -23.62 8.04 12.52
C LEU A 14 -23.24 7.01 11.46
N ALA A 15 -23.17 7.44 10.21
CA ALA A 15 -22.53 6.68 9.17
C ALA A 15 -21.07 6.53 9.63
N ILE A 16 -20.68 5.34 10.03
CA ILE A 16 -19.29 4.97 10.25
C ILE A 16 -18.68 4.97 8.85
N SER A 17 -17.89 5.99 8.55
CA SER A 17 -17.07 6.01 7.33
C SER A 17 -16.20 4.77 7.35
N ALA A 18 -16.27 3.95 6.30
CA ALA A 18 -15.41 2.79 6.16
C ALA A 18 -13.95 3.23 6.32
N ALA A 19 -13.22 2.52 7.16
CA ALA A 19 -11.82 2.79 7.40
C ALA A 19 -11.04 2.29 6.18
N TRP A 20 -10.53 3.21 5.37
CA TRP A 20 -9.67 2.87 4.24
C TRP A 20 -8.27 2.58 4.78
N ALA A 21 -7.83 1.34 4.68
CA ALA A 21 -6.48 0.89 4.95
C ALA A 21 -5.80 0.60 3.59
N GLY A 22 -4.49 0.71 3.51
CA GLY A 22 -3.70 0.56 2.27
C GLY A 22 -2.53 1.53 2.25
N PRO A 23 -2.06 1.97 1.09
CA PRO A 23 -1.05 3.04 1.06
C PRO A 23 -1.38 4.14 2.07
N PRO A 24 -0.38 4.65 2.80
CA PRO A 24 1.01 4.84 2.36
C PRO A 24 2.02 3.77 2.81
N TYR A 25 1.62 2.70 3.44
CA TYR A 25 2.52 1.71 4.01
C TYR A 25 3.16 0.81 2.94
N LEU A 26 4.25 0.11 3.30
CA LEU A 26 4.87 -0.92 2.46
C LEU A 26 4.05 -2.21 2.47
N SER A 27 3.34 -2.48 3.57
CA SER A 27 2.27 -3.48 3.63
C SER A 27 1.03 -2.96 2.94
N ASP A 28 0.29 -3.86 2.32
CA ASP A 28 -0.99 -3.52 1.72
C ASP A 28 -2.13 -4.02 2.62
N ASP A 29 -3.32 -3.47 2.41
CA ASP A 29 -4.55 -3.95 3.01
C ASP A 29 -5.27 -4.93 2.07
N PRO A 30 -6.24 -5.69 2.58
CA PRO A 30 -7.03 -6.60 1.76
C PRO A 30 -8.20 -5.92 1.03
N GLU A 31 -8.47 -4.63 1.27
CA GLU A 31 -9.66 -3.98 0.73
C GLU A 31 -9.46 -3.59 -0.74
N PRO A 32 -10.31 -4.10 -1.66
CA PRO A 32 -10.27 -3.68 -3.05
C PRO A 32 -11.05 -2.37 -3.23
N THR A 33 -10.69 -1.59 -4.24
CA THR A 33 -11.49 -0.46 -4.72
C THR A 33 -12.95 -0.89 -4.91
N ASP A 34 -13.89 -0.09 -4.46
CA ASP A 34 -15.33 -0.33 -4.54
C ASP A 34 -15.80 -0.62 -5.96
N TYR A 35 -16.78 -1.49 -6.10
CA TYR A 35 -17.30 -1.89 -7.42
C TYR A 35 -17.77 -0.69 -8.24
N GLN A 36 -17.26 -0.58 -9.48
CA GLN A 36 -17.49 0.53 -10.43
C GLN A 36 -16.90 1.89 -10.01
N HIS A 37 -16.04 1.93 -8.98
CA HIS A 37 -15.29 3.11 -8.60
C HIS A 37 -13.85 3.03 -9.10
N TYR A 38 -13.17 4.17 -9.02
CA TYR A 38 -11.79 4.37 -9.42
C TYR A 38 -10.99 4.99 -8.29
N GLU A 39 -9.76 4.54 -8.13
CA GLU A 39 -8.75 5.16 -7.29
C GLU A 39 -7.52 5.45 -8.14
N ILE A 40 -7.09 6.71 -8.14
CA ILE A 40 -5.94 7.14 -8.92
C ILE A 40 -4.95 7.81 -7.98
N TYR A 41 -3.78 7.18 -7.81
CA TYR A 41 -2.69 7.73 -7.01
C TYR A 41 -1.68 8.43 -7.93
N LEU A 42 -1.44 9.71 -7.67
CA LEU A 42 -0.23 10.38 -8.14
C LEU A 42 0.80 10.20 -7.03
N PHE A 43 1.73 9.27 -7.22
CA PHE A 43 2.63 8.85 -6.16
C PHE A 43 4.09 9.18 -6.42
N GLY A 44 4.86 9.21 -5.34
CA GLY A 44 6.30 9.12 -5.32
C GLY A 44 6.74 8.26 -4.14
N ASN A 45 7.69 7.39 -4.38
CA ASN A 45 8.30 6.55 -3.36
C ASN A 45 9.81 6.48 -3.55
N GLY A 46 10.50 5.97 -2.57
CA GLY A 46 11.92 5.71 -2.73
C GLY A 46 12.60 5.26 -1.47
N GLU A 47 13.83 4.83 -1.68
CA GLU A 47 14.75 4.39 -0.67
C GLU A 47 15.93 5.36 -0.56
N TRP A 48 16.28 5.72 0.65
CA TRP A 48 17.50 6.46 0.92
C TRP A 48 18.59 5.50 1.38
N SER A 49 19.56 5.24 0.55
CA SER A 49 20.76 4.47 0.87
C SER A 49 21.99 5.40 1.06
N ASN A 50 23.13 4.86 1.41
CA ASN A 50 24.33 5.55 1.92
C ASN A 50 24.73 6.91 1.36
N HIS A 51 24.32 7.35 0.19
CA HIS A 51 24.57 8.68 -0.40
C HIS A 51 23.64 8.98 -1.56
N ALA A 52 22.66 8.14 -1.80
CA ALA A 52 21.84 8.18 -2.97
C ALA A 52 20.37 7.90 -2.62
N MET A 53 19.49 8.49 -3.37
CA MET A 53 18.06 8.23 -3.32
C MET A 53 17.65 7.61 -4.65
N ALA A 54 17.10 6.39 -4.60
CA ALA A 54 16.50 5.72 -5.74
C ALA A 54 15.01 5.51 -5.47
N GLY A 55 14.20 5.46 -6.51
CA GLY A 55 12.77 5.28 -6.35
C GLY A 55 11.98 5.53 -7.63
N GLU A 56 10.71 5.75 -7.45
CA GLU A 56 9.77 5.94 -8.54
C GLU A 56 8.79 7.07 -8.24
N THR A 57 8.24 7.65 -9.29
CA THR A 57 7.07 8.52 -9.25
C THR A 57 6.16 8.14 -10.41
N GLY A 58 4.86 8.28 -10.29
CA GLY A 58 4.00 7.84 -11.37
C GLY A 58 2.52 7.91 -11.06
N ILE A 59 1.79 7.12 -11.83
CA ILE A 59 0.35 6.96 -11.68
C ILE A 59 0.08 5.49 -11.35
N ASP A 60 -0.66 5.28 -10.26
CA ASP A 60 -1.24 3.98 -9.91
C ASP A 60 -2.75 4.11 -10.09
N PHE A 61 -3.31 3.32 -10.99
CA PHE A 61 -4.71 3.32 -11.38
C PHE A 61 -5.37 2.03 -10.94
N ASN A 62 -6.43 2.14 -10.13
CA ASN A 62 -7.20 1.03 -9.61
C ASN A 62 -8.67 1.16 -10.01
N TYR A 63 -9.29 0.05 -10.35
CA TYR A 63 -10.68 -0.05 -10.76
C TYR A 63 -11.39 -1.23 -10.10
N GLY A 64 -12.49 -0.97 -9.43
CA GLY A 64 -13.38 -2.00 -8.90
C GLY A 64 -14.16 -2.70 -10.02
N ALA A 65 -13.59 -3.76 -10.56
CA ALA A 65 -14.10 -4.44 -11.77
C ALA A 65 -15.29 -5.36 -11.48
N ALA A 66 -15.38 -5.89 -10.27
CA ALA A 66 -16.49 -6.69 -9.75
C ALA A 66 -16.56 -6.50 -8.22
N PRO A 67 -17.64 -6.96 -7.55
CA PRO A 67 -17.61 -7.06 -6.10
C PRO A 67 -16.37 -7.82 -5.64
N ASP A 68 -15.63 -7.24 -4.69
CA ASP A 68 -14.40 -7.79 -4.12
C ASP A 68 -13.22 -7.99 -5.11
N LEU A 69 -13.28 -7.41 -6.31
CA LEU A 69 -12.23 -7.52 -7.32
C LEU A 69 -11.79 -6.15 -7.83
N GLN A 70 -10.55 -5.79 -7.53
CA GLN A 70 -9.85 -4.65 -8.09
C GLN A 70 -8.89 -5.08 -9.19
N LEU A 71 -8.81 -4.30 -10.27
CA LEU A 71 -7.74 -4.36 -11.27
C LEU A 71 -6.85 -3.14 -11.13
N THR A 72 -5.54 -3.36 -11.16
CA THR A 72 -4.53 -2.34 -10.96
C THR A 72 -3.59 -2.24 -12.15
N ALA A 73 -3.21 -1.01 -12.53
CA ALA A 73 -2.15 -0.71 -13.48
C ALA A 73 -1.29 0.44 -12.96
N VAL A 74 0.03 0.20 -12.80
CA VAL A 74 0.99 1.21 -12.36
C VAL A 74 1.92 1.59 -13.52
N LEU A 75 2.07 2.90 -13.74
CA LEU A 75 2.95 3.49 -14.76
C LEU A 75 4.02 4.34 -14.06
N PRO A 76 5.17 3.76 -13.70
CA PRO A 76 6.21 4.45 -12.95
C PRO A 76 7.23 5.13 -13.87
N LEU A 77 7.77 6.25 -13.39
CA LEU A 77 9.01 6.87 -13.84
C LEU A 77 10.04 6.65 -12.74
N ALA A 78 11.04 5.83 -13.02
CA ALA A 78 12.08 5.46 -12.08
C ALA A 78 13.26 6.44 -12.13
N TYR A 79 13.96 6.56 -11.00
CA TYR A 79 15.22 7.30 -10.86
C TYR A 79 16.16 6.54 -9.93
N ASP A 80 17.45 6.61 -10.22
CA ASP A 80 18.50 6.03 -9.39
C ASP A 80 19.32 7.10 -8.66
N GLY A 81 20.21 6.65 -7.80
CA GLY A 81 21.11 7.53 -7.06
C GLY A 81 22.29 8.08 -7.86
N GLU A 82 22.45 7.68 -9.09
CA GLU A 82 23.51 8.12 -10.00
C GLU A 82 23.04 9.21 -10.97
N GLY A 83 21.73 9.49 -10.98
CA GLY A 83 21.09 10.54 -11.78
C GLY A 83 20.42 10.06 -13.05
N HIS A 84 20.39 8.73 -13.29
CA HIS A 84 19.60 8.19 -14.39
C HIS A 84 18.11 8.28 -14.09
N ARG A 85 17.32 8.45 -15.13
CA ARG A 85 15.86 8.52 -15.07
C ARG A 85 15.29 7.88 -16.32
N GLY A 86 14.14 7.21 -16.15
CA GLY A 86 13.48 6.58 -17.27
C GLY A 86 12.15 5.96 -16.89
N LEU A 87 11.54 5.26 -17.82
CA LEU A 87 10.37 4.45 -17.52
C LEU A 87 10.78 3.33 -16.56
N GLY A 88 10.01 3.10 -15.52
CA GLY A 88 10.13 1.95 -14.63
C GLY A 88 9.41 0.71 -15.18
N ASN A 89 9.38 -0.36 -14.41
CA ASN A 89 8.63 -1.55 -14.76
C ASN A 89 7.14 -1.31 -14.57
N VAL A 90 6.37 -1.37 -15.65
CA VAL A 90 4.91 -1.32 -15.59
C VAL A 90 4.39 -2.49 -14.78
N GLU A 91 3.52 -2.22 -13.83
CA GLU A 91 2.87 -3.23 -13.03
C GLU A 91 1.42 -3.43 -13.47
N LEU A 92 1.00 -4.70 -13.54
CA LEU A 92 -0.39 -5.09 -13.68
C LEU A 92 -0.75 -6.02 -12.53
N ALA A 93 -1.89 -5.80 -11.89
CA ALA A 93 -2.28 -6.59 -10.73
C ALA A 93 -3.80 -6.78 -10.63
N ALA A 94 -4.19 -7.74 -9.79
CA ALA A 94 -5.59 -7.98 -9.45
C ALA A 94 -5.70 -8.33 -7.96
N LYS A 95 -6.42 -7.53 -7.17
CA LYS A 95 -6.71 -7.80 -5.76
C LYS A 95 -8.09 -8.44 -5.67
N TYR A 96 -8.16 -9.61 -5.04
CA TYR A 96 -9.42 -10.31 -4.79
C TYR A 96 -9.58 -10.62 -3.31
N ARG A 97 -10.57 -9.97 -2.67
CA ARG A 97 -10.95 -10.24 -1.29
C ARG A 97 -11.89 -11.44 -1.25
N PHE A 98 -11.49 -12.50 -0.56
CA PHE A 98 -12.23 -13.76 -0.49
C PHE A 98 -12.72 -14.11 0.91
N LEU A 99 -12.26 -13.41 1.97
CA LEU A 99 -12.85 -13.44 3.31
C LEU A 99 -13.24 -12.02 3.71
N HIS A 100 -14.36 -11.90 4.45
CA HIS A 100 -14.93 -10.64 4.91
C HIS A 100 -15.00 -10.63 6.43
N GLN A 101 -14.54 -9.55 7.07
CA GLN A 101 -14.48 -9.52 8.53
C GLN A 101 -15.86 -9.63 9.21
N ASP A 102 -16.93 -9.19 8.56
CA ASP A 102 -18.30 -9.32 9.06
C ASP A 102 -18.76 -10.78 9.15
N ALA A 103 -18.32 -11.63 8.24
CA ALA A 103 -18.66 -13.05 8.16
C ALA A 103 -17.62 -13.94 8.84
N ASP A 104 -16.32 -13.67 8.60
CA ASP A 104 -15.21 -14.55 8.92
C ASP A 104 -14.31 -14.00 10.05
N GLY A 105 -14.56 -12.77 10.49
CA GLY A 105 -13.82 -12.07 11.54
C GLY A 105 -12.53 -11.42 11.08
N TRP A 106 -12.15 -11.56 9.81
CA TRP A 106 -11.02 -10.95 9.12
C TRP A 106 -11.38 -10.67 7.67
N ASP A 107 -10.90 -9.55 7.11
CA ASP A 107 -10.78 -9.40 5.66
C ASP A 107 -9.50 -10.08 5.21
N VAL A 108 -9.55 -10.83 4.11
CA VAL A 108 -8.35 -11.45 3.51
C VAL A 108 -8.43 -11.37 2.00
N SER A 109 -7.35 -10.89 1.38
CA SER A 109 -7.22 -10.83 -0.08
C SER A 109 -5.96 -11.52 -0.59
N PHE A 110 -6.02 -11.96 -1.83
CA PHE A 110 -4.89 -12.34 -2.66
C PHE A 110 -4.67 -11.26 -3.72
N PHE A 111 -3.45 -10.75 -3.82
CA PHE A 111 -3.11 -9.62 -4.69
C PHE A 111 -1.91 -9.91 -5.58
N PRO A 112 -2.01 -10.84 -6.56
CA PRO A 112 -0.93 -11.12 -7.52
C PRO A 112 -0.59 -9.88 -8.34
N ARG A 113 0.73 -9.61 -8.47
CA ARG A 113 1.28 -8.44 -9.16
C ARG A 113 2.34 -8.89 -10.15
N VAL A 114 2.18 -8.52 -11.42
CA VAL A 114 3.13 -8.82 -12.51
C VAL A 114 3.89 -7.54 -12.86
N PHE A 115 5.20 -7.57 -12.75
CA PHE A 115 6.08 -6.50 -13.20
C PHE A 115 6.58 -6.82 -14.59
N LEU A 116 6.24 -5.98 -15.56
CA LEU A 116 6.64 -6.17 -16.95
C LEU A 116 8.06 -5.63 -17.17
N PRO A 117 8.88 -6.26 -18.04
CA PRO A 117 10.23 -5.79 -18.33
C PRO A 117 10.20 -4.58 -19.28
N SER A 118 9.53 -3.51 -18.87
CA SER A 118 9.32 -2.28 -19.66
C SER A 118 10.26 -1.15 -19.26
N ALA A 119 11.07 -1.36 -18.23
CA ALA A 119 11.96 -0.33 -17.73
C ALA A 119 13.03 0.08 -18.73
N SER A 120 13.43 1.35 -18.64
CA SER A 120 14.65 1.83 -19.30
C SER A 120 15.86 1.11 -18.72
N PRO A 121 16.87 0.74 -19.54
CA PRO A 121 17.97 -0.13 -19.11
C PRO A 121 18.75 0.34 -17.87
N ASP A 122 18.81 1.66 -17.66
CA ASP A 122 19.60 2.26 -16.57
C ASP A 122 18.86 2.35 -15.22
N VAL A 123 17.55 2.07 -15.19
CA VAL A 123 16.73 2.36 -13.98
C VAL A 123 15.77 1.24 -13.56
N GLY A 124 15.80 0.08 -14.19
CA GLY A 124 14.91 -0.99 -13.81
C GLY A 124 15.27 -2.37 -14.34
N GLY A 125 14.59 -3.37 -13.78
CA GLY A 125 14.79 -4.78 -14.14
C GLY A 125 14.38 -5.07 -15.58
N GLN A 126 15.20 -5.85 -16.27
CA GLN A 126 15.00 -6.24 -17.68
C GLN A 126 14.25 -7.58 -17.81
N HIS A 127 13.78 -8.14 -16.71
CA HIS A 127 13.05 -9.41 -16.64
C HIS A 127 11.71 -9.20 -15.96
N ALA A 128 10.73 -10.02 -16.35
CA ALA A 128 9.44 -10.02 -15.67
C ALA A 128 9.59 -10.63 -14.26
N ALA A 129 8.89 -10.04 -13.30
CA ALA A 129 8.78 -10.58 -11.95
C ALA A 129 7.31 -10.77 -11.57
N LEU A 130 7.05 -11.67 -10.63
CA LEU A 130 5.70 -11.98 -10.14
C LEU A 130 5.71 -12.01 -8.62
N LEU A 131 4.96 -11.11 -7.99
CA LEU A 131 4.71 -11.10 -6.54
C LEU A 131 3.37 -11.76 -6.24
N LEU A 132 3.35 -12.66 -5.27
CA LEU A 132 2.17 -13.43 -4.85
C LEU A 132 1.92 -13.22 -3.34
N PRO A 133 1.29 -12.12 -2.92
CA PRO A 133 1.03 -11.83 -1.52
C PRO A 133 -0.39 -12.21 -1.10
N LEU A 134 -0.53 -12.46 0.20
CA LEU A 134 -1.79 -12.49 0.93
C LEU A 134 -1.78 -11.34 1.94
N TRP A 135 -2.85 -10.58 1.99
CA TRP A 135 -3.06 -9.48 2.93
C TRP A 135 -4.28 -9.75 3.78
N ALA A 136 -4.22 -9.41 5.04
CA ALA A 136 -5.31 -9.59 6.00
C ALA A 136 -5.48 -8.34 6.86
N GLU A 137 -6.70 -8.05 7.26
CA GLU A 137 -7.06 -6.90 8.09
C GLU A 137 -8.13 -7.25 9.11
N LYS A 138 -8.08 -6.53 10.22
CA LYS A 138 -9.14 -6.52 11.22
C LYS A 138 -9.28 -5.16 11.86
N ASP A 139 -10.53 -4.66 11.90
CA ASP A 139 -10.90 -3.42 12.55
C ASP A 139 -11.36 -3.63 14.00
N PHE A 140 -11.00 -2.67 14.84
CA PHE A 140 -11.34 -2.61 16.25
C PHE A 140 -11.83 -1.20 16.61
N GLY A 141 -13.00 -0.83 16.13
CA GLY A 141 -13.56 0.52 16.30
C GLY A 141 -12.77 1.54 15.48
N THR A 142 -11.99 2.42 16.13
CA THR A 142 -11.15 3.43 15.46
C THR A 142 -9.76 2.91 15.09
N TRP A 143 -9.41 1.69 15.45
CA TRP A 143 -8.14 1.04 15.13
C TRP A 143 -8.33 0.03 14.01
N SER A 144 -7.33 -0.05 13.12
CA SER A 144 -7.21 -1.12 12.13
C SER A 144 -5.82 -1.74 12.23
N LEU A 145 -5.76 -3.08 12.20
CA LEU A 145 -4.54 -3.86 12.10
C LEU A 145 -4.56 -4.62 10.79
N PHE A 146 -3.65 -4.31 9.90
CA PHE A 146 -3.50 -5.04 8.65
C PHE A 146 -2.05 -5.47 8.42
N GLY A 147 -1.88 -6.46 7.56
CA GLY A 147 -0.56 -6.96 7.21
C GLY A 147 -0.63 -8.30 6.48
N GLY A 148 0.52 -8.81 6.18
CA GLY A 148 0.64 -10.04 5.42
C GLY A 148 2.00 -10.16 4.78
N GLY A 149 2.04 -10.78 3.60
CA GLY A 149 3.27 -10.91 2.85
C GLY A 149 3.16 -11.88 1.69
N GLY A 150 4.23 -11.98 0.93
CA GLY A 150 4.33 -12.86 -0.22
C GLY A 150 5.75 -12.99 -0.70
N CYS A 151 5.91 -13.77 -1.77
CA CYS A 151 7.23 -13.93 -2.38
C CYS A 151 7.23 -13.44 -3.83
N VAL A 152 8.31 -12.80 -4.22
CA VAL A 152 8.60 -12.39 -5.59
C VAL A 152 9.36 -13.52 -6.27
N LEU A 153 8.82 -13.98 -7.39
CA LEU A 153 9.50 -14.86 -8.34
C LEU A 153 10.22 -13.97 -9.36
N ASN A 154 11.54 -13.96 -9.30
CA ASN A 154 12.39 -13.14 -10.14
C ASN A 154 13.36 -14.02 -10.93
N HIS A 155 13.59 -13.72 -12.22
CA HIS A 155 14.38 -14.56 -13.13
C HIS A 155 15.57 -13.78 -13.73
N GLY A 156 15.98 -12.67 -13.11
CA GLY A 156 17.18 -11.93 -13.51
C GLY A 156 18.47 -12.69 -13.19
N GLY A 157 19.55 -12.41 -13.89
CA GLY A 157 20.81 -13.15 -13.74
C GLY A 157 21.43 -13.06 -12.34
N ASP A 158 21.41 -11.87 -11.74
CA ASP A 158 21.93 -11.61 -10.38
C ASP A 158 20.82 -11.47 -9.34
N ASP A 159 19.54 -11.51 -9.78
CA ASP A 159 18.38 -11.39 -8.92
C ASP A 159 18.07 -12.72 -8.22
N ARG A 160 17.38 -12.62 -7.11
CA ARG A 160 16.87 -13.75 -6.34
C ARG A 160 15.37 -13.68 -6.21
N ASN A 161 14.75 -14.86 -6.07
CA ASN A 161 13.46 -14.91 -5.45
C ASN A 161 13.59 -14.43 -4.01
N TYR A 162 12.71 -13.55 -3.58
CA TYR A 162 12.71 -13.00 -2.23
C TYR A 162 11.29 -12.94 -1.69
N CYS A 163 11.18 -12.83 -0.38
CA CYS A 163 9.88 -12.70 0.26
C CYS A 163 9.84 -11.42 1.08
N LEU A 164 8.67 -10.85 1.19
CA LEU A 164 8.37 -9.68 2.00
C LEU A 164 7.20 -9.98 2.93
N ALA A 165 7.21 -9.31 4.08
CA ALA A 165 6.11 -9.37 5.04
C ALA A 165 6.11 -8.11 5.89
N GLY A 166 4.93 -7.65 6.26
CA GLY A 166 4.79 -6.50 7.13
C GLY A 166 3.46 -6.48 7.86
N ALA A 167 3.38 -5.60 8.84
CA ALA A 167 2.16 -5.34 9.58
C ALA A 167 2.11 -3.86 9.98
N ALA A 168 0.96 -3.24 9.79
CA ALA A 168 0.67 -1.88 10.17
C ALA A 168 -0.50 -1.82 11.15
N LEU A 169 -0.38 -0.96 12.15
CA LEU A 169 -1.44 -0.60 13.07
C LEU A 169 -1.77 0.87 12.87
N THR A 170 -3.01 1.16 12.51
CA THR A 170 -3.51 2.52 12.26
C THR A 170 -4.60 2.91 13.25
N HIS A 171 -4.77 4.22 13.41
CA HIS A 171 -5.78 4.80 14.28
C HIS A 171 -6.40 6.05 13.66
N ALA A 172 -7.72 6.08 13.57
CA ALA A 172 -8.45 7.29 13.18
C ALA A 172 -8.43 8.28 14.36
N ILE A 173 -7.67 9.37 14.20
CA ILE A 173 -7.52 10.44 15.18
C ILE A 173 -8.72 11.39 15.13
N THR A 174 -9.15 11.72 13.90
CA THR A 174 -10.38 12.47 13.60
C THR A 174 -11.13 11.77 12.47
N SER A 175 -12.24 12.35 11.99
CA SER A 175 -12.92 11.88 10.78
C SER A 175 -12.01 11.91 9.55
N ASP A 176 -11.06 12.85 9.51
CA ASP A 176 -10.30 13.18 8.31
C ASP A 176 -8.81 12.82 8.44
N LEU A 177 -8.33 12.38 9.63
CA LEU A 177 -6.93 12.07 9.87
C LEU A 177 -6.77 10.68 10.48
N ARG A 178 -6.04 9.84 9.79
CA ARG A 178 -5.56 8.52 10.24
C ARG A 178 -4.04 8.54 10.35
N LEU A 179 -3.51 8.05 11.45
CA LEU A 179 -2.08 7.84 11.69
C LEU A 179 -1.80 6.38 11.93
N GLY A 180 -0.61 5.92 11.58
CA GLY A 180 -0.23 4.55 11.88
C GLY A 180 1.27 4.34 11.92
N VAL A 181 1.63 3.13 12.36
CA VAL A 181 3.00 2.63 12.42
C VAL A 181 3.08 1.27 11.77
N GLU A 182 4.23 0.96 11.19
CA GLU A 182 4.47 -0.27 10.46
C GLU A 182 5.81 -0.89 10.83
N VAL A 183 5.87 -2.21 10.83
CA VAL A 183 7.11 -3.00 10.70
C VAL A 183 7.06 -3.75 9.38
N PHE A 184 8.09 -3.60 8.57
CA PHE A 184 8.20 -4.28 7.28
C PHE A 184 9.54 -4.99 7.14
N HIS A 185 9.54 -6.18 6.58
CA HIS A 185 10.72 -7.01 6.34
C HIS A 185 10.76 -7.51 4.91
N GLN A 186 11.95 -7.48 4.32
CA GLN A 186 12.24 -8.08 3.02
C GLN A 186 13.50 -8.94 3.13
N SER A 187 13.45 -10.16 2.60
CA SER A 187 14.64 -10.99 2.45
C SER A 187 15.55 -10.46 1.33
N ALA A 188 16.77 -10.97 1.22
CA ALA A 188 17.69 -10.54 0.16
C ALA A 188 17.14 -10.82 -1.24
N ASP A 189 17.08 -9.81 -2.08
CA ASP A 189 16.50 -9.78 -3.43
C ASP A 189 17.54 -9.97 -4.55
N ALA A 190 18.83 -9.84 -4.24
CA ALA A 190 19.95 -10.08 -5.15
C ALA A 190 21.05 -10.90 -4.47
N LEU A 191 22.04 -11.37 -5.28
CA LEU A 191 23.14 -12.19 -4.78
C LEU A 191 23.99 -11.46 -3.72
N ASP A 192 24.21 -10.16 -3.92
CA ASP A 192 25.04 -9.34 -3.04
C ASP A 192 24.24 -8.49 -2.04
N SER A 193 22.90 -8.57 -2.09
CA SER A 193 22.04 -7.84 -1.17
C SER A 193 21.91 -8.53 0.19
N LYS A 194 21.30 -7.84 1.13
CA LYS A 194 20.98 -8.34 2.47
C LYS A 194 19.51 -8.11 2.77
N ALA A 195 18.97 -8.98 3.62
CA ALA A 195 17.64 -8.75 4.17
C ALA A 195 17.57 -7.41 4.88
N SER A 196 16.44 -6.72 4.74
CA SER A 196 16.15 -5.43 5.38
C SER A 196 14.93 -5.56 6.30
N THR A 197 14.90 -4.72 7.31
CA THR A 197 13.72 -4.50 8.15
C THR A 197 13.65 -3.00 8.41
N SER A 198 12.47 -2.43 8.26
CA SER A 198 12.18 -1.04 8.61
C SER A 198 11.07 -0.96 9.66
N PHE A 199 11.03 0.16 10.37
CA PHE A 199 9.94 0.54 11.25
C PHE A 199 9.55 1.97 10.90
N GLY A 200 8.32 2.17 10.44
CA GLY A 200 7.90 3.46 9.92
C GLY A 200 6.61 3.97 10.51
N ALA A 201 6.30 5.20 10.15
CA ALA A 201 5.05 5.86 10.47
C ALA A 201 4.44 6.47 9.21
N GLY A 202 3.12 6.44 9.13
CA GLY A 202 2.38 6.96 7.99
C GLY A 202 1.13 7.71 8.42
N LEU A 203 0.61 8.48 7.50
CA LEU A 203 -0.65 9.19 7.65
C LEU A 203 -1.47 9.16 6.37
N THR A 204 -2.78 9.18 6.55
CA THR A 204 -3.77 9.50 5.52
C THR A 204 -4.58 10.69 6.02
N TYR A 205 -4.73 11.70 5.17
CA TYR A 205 -5.51 12.90 5.47
C TYR A 205 -6.51 13.19 4.34
N ASP A 206 -7.78 13.18 4.69
CA ASP A 206 -8.88 13.43 3.77
C ASP A 206 -9.06 14.94 3.59
N LEU A 207 -8.66 15.46 2.43
CA LEU A 207 -8.85 16.86 2.05
C LEU A 207 -10.31 17.12 1.66
N SER A 208 -10.99 16.12 1.14
CA SER A 208 -12.42 16.09 0.81
C SER A 208 -12.87 14.63 0.61
N GLU A 209 -14.12 14.41 0.24
CA GLU A 209 -14.66 13.08 -0.11
C GLU A 209 -13.91 12.39 -1.27
N HIS A 210 -13.20 13.14 -2.13
CA HIS A 210 -12.56 12.63 -3.34
C HIS A 210 -11.05 12.85 -3.40
N TYR A 211 -10.46 13.56 -2.43
CA TYR A 211 -9.04 13.91 -2.45
C TYR A 211 -8.40 13.57 -1.12
N HIS A 212 -7.35 12.75 -1.16
CA HIS A 212 -6.67 12.27 0.04
C HIS A 212 -5.16 12.45 -0.11
N LEU A 213 -4.51 12.90 0.94
CA LEU A 213 -3.06 13.02 1.02
C LEU A 213 -2.51 11.85 1.85
N LEU A 214 -1.53 11.15 1.30
CA LEU A 214 -0.87 10.02 1.93
C LEU A 214 0.62 10.32 2.09
N ALA A 215 1.18 9.94 3.24
CA ALA A 215 2.62 10.04 3.47
C ALA A 215 3.11 8.96 4.43
N TYR A 216 4.33 8.48 4.19
CA TYR A 216 5.03 7.49 5.01
C TYR A 216 6.51 7.79 5.06
N TRP A 217 7.11 7.49 6.18
CA TRP A 217 8.56 7.47 6.35
C TRP A 217 8.96 6.38 7.33
N GLY A 218 9.90 5.51 6.92
CA GLY A 218 10.32 4.34 7.67
C GLY A 218 11.84 4.17 7.69
N PRO A 219 12.53 4.49 8.82
CA PRO A 219 13.93 4.18 8.97
C PRO A 219 14.19 2.67 8.97
N GLY A 220 15.24 2.26 8.28
CA GLY A 220 15.77 0.90 8.35
C GLY A 220 16.34 0.62 9.74
N ILE A 221 16.10 -0.58 10.26
CA ILE A 221 16.61 -1.04 11.56
C ILE A 221 17.52 -2.26 11.45
N GLN A 222 17.58 -2.89 10.28
CA GLN A 222 18.41 -4.06 10.01
C GLN A 222 19.31 -3.82 8.80
N ASN A 223 20.59 -4.17 8.90
CA ASN A 223 21.59 -4.10 7.82
C ASN A 223 21.71 -2.74 7.14
N VAL A 224 21.33 -1.65 7.77
CA VAL A 224 21.21 -0.27 7.22
C VAL A 224 22.47 0.29 6.54
N ARG A 225 23.62 -0.34 6.73
CA ARG A 225 24.87 0.01 6.01
C ARG A 225 24.93 -0.61 4.61
N LYS A 226 24.07 -1.59 4.32
CA LYS A 226 24.04 -2.37 3.07
C LYS A 226 22.65 -2.40 2.41
N THR A 227 21.66 -1.80 3.05
CA THR A 227 20.27 -1.70 2.59
C THR A 227 19.80 -0.25 2.67
N ALA A 228 18.53 0.00 2.49
CA ALA A 228 17.95 1.32 2.70
C ALA A 228 18.14 1.81 4.14
N ARG A 229 18.50 3.08 4.30
CA ARG A 229 18.53 3.78 5.60
C ARG A 229 17.14 4.26 5.99
N ALA A 230 16.34 4.58 5.00
CA ALA A 230 14.95 4.94 5.16
C ALA A 230 14.20 4.72 3.84
N ASP A 231 12.96 4.31 3.98
CA ASP A 231 11.95 4.26 2.92
C ASP A 231 11.00 5.44 3.09
N TRP A 232 10.46 5.94 1.99
CA TRP A 232 9.44 6.97 2.01
C TRP A 232 8.41 6.75 0.91
N TYR A 233 7.19 7.21 1.17
CA TYR A 233 6.11 7.26 0.20
C TYR A 233 5.31 8.54 0.39
N SER A 234 4.81 9.11 -0.70
CA SER A 234 3.80 10.16 -0.68
C SER A 234 2.88 10.03 -1.89
N ALA A 235 1.62 10.32 -1.72
CA ALA A 235 0.68 10.34 -2.83
C ALA A 235 -0.44 11.36 -2.62
N LEU A 236 -1.01 11.80 -3.73
CA LEU A 236 -2.32 12.40 -3.81
C LEU A 236 -3.24 11.36 -4.45
N LEU A 237 -4.23 10.90 -3.69
CA LEU A 237 -5.23 9.94 -4.12
C LEU A 237 -6.50 10.67 -4.53
N PHE A 238 -7.07 10.24 -5.65
CA PHE A 238 -8.34 10.68 -6.21
C PHE A 238 -9.30 9.49 -6.24
N THR A 239 -10.50 9.63 -5.67
CA THR A 239 -11.55 8.59 -5.62
C THR A 239 -12.81 9.06 -6.35
N PHE A 240 -13.38 8.20 -7.21
CA PHE A 240 -14.56 8.51 -8.02
C PHE A 240 -15.49 7.32 -8.16
#